data_17225eae3b9b737244dbd6df8ba0a7c1
#
_entry.id   17225eae3b9b737244dbd6df8ba0a7c1
#
_cell.length_a   1.000
_cell.length_b   1.000
_cell.length_c   1.000
_cell.angle_alpha   90.00
_cell.angle_beta   90.00
_cell.angle_gamma   90.00
#
_symmetry.space_group_name_H-M   'P 1'
#
loop_
_entity.id
_entity.type
_entity.pdbx_description
1 polymer ?
#
loop_
_entity_poly.entity_id
_entity_poly.type
_entity_poly.pdbx_seq_one_letter_code
_entity_poly.pdbx_strand_id
1 'polypeptide(L)'
;MKFTKSTLAQITAVLLCSTMLFCGCTKDSDVVIKVNDQNITRGEYFEDFNKIKNVQFKNSPKELKKDTSYAVLSLKEKYTNDVVMRAILSQEFNKRNITATEDEIQAKQKQIIAQIGSEEQFKNILKENNVTNERLHKDMEQEVKMDKLVNSLGISDATDAEAQAFYNKNKAQFNMPERAMVSHILIETNPEAIKRKIADADKSAKLSTTDIEKKVKEEVERKEALAKEVSQKALKNPKDFAKLAQEYSDDEASAKNGGDLGFVTRTTVVKEFADAAFSQKIGVVGPLVKTQFGYHIILVKDRAPQGMQSFAQVKNDLKMYLTQMKKMEIVQKYITDLKNNAKVEYVDESLNPKTIKKQLDDALKEQIELQQKAKTPKSKQKVLNKMEK
;
A
#
# COMPACT_ATOMS: atom_id res chain seq x y z
N MET A 1 -3.31 -4.81 -18.04
CA MET A 1 -3.05 -4.05 -16.81
C MET A 1 -3.24 -5.03 -15.65
N LYS A 2 -2.17 -5.58 -15.08
CA LYS A 2 -2.30 -6.38 -13.84
C LYS A 2 -2.42 -5.38 -12.70
N PHE A 3 -3.57 -5.32 -12.05
CA PHE A 3 -3.75 -4.61 -10.80
C PHE A 3 -2.94 -5.34 -9.73
N THR A 4 -1.71 -4.89 -9.51
CA THR A 4 -0.83 -5.43 -8.49
C THR A 4 -0.89 -4.56 -7.25
N LYS A 5 -1.23 -5.18 -6.11
CA LYS A 5 -0.92 -4.74 -4.74
C LYS A 5 -1.58 -3.45 -4.18
N SER A 6 -2.54 -2.83 -4.87
CA SER A 6 -3.30 -1.69 -4.32
C SER A 6 -4.42 -2.08 -3.36
N THR A 7 -4.88 -3.34 -3.39
CA THR A 7 -5.96 -3.84 -2.54
C THR A 7 -5.58 -3.94 -1.07
N LEU A 8 -4.31 -4.20 -0.74
CA LEU A 8 -3.86 -4.28 0.65
C LEU A 8 -3.87 -2.91 1.35
N ALA A 9 -3.55 -1.83 0.60
CA ALA A 9 -3.59 -0.46 1.11
C ALA A 9 -5.02 0.06 1.32
N GLN A 10 -6.00 -0.46 0.58
CA GLN A 10 -7.41 -0.10 0.76
C GLN A 10 -8.04 -0.83 1.97
N ILE A 11 -7.63 -2.07 2.24
CA ILE A 11 -8.08 -2.82 3.43
C ILE A 11 -7.56 -2.18 4.72
N THR A 12 -6.35 -1.64 4.74
CA THR A 12 -5.80 -0.91 5.90
C THR A 12 -6.43 0.46 6.12
N ALA A 13 -6.99 1.10 5.09
CA ALA A 13 -7.68 2.39 5.23
C ALA A 13 -9.12 2.24 5.77
N VAL A 14 -9.77 1.11 5.53
CA VAL A 14 -11.15 0.81 6.00
C VAL A 14 -11.17 0.37 7.47
N LEU A 15 -10.12 -0.26 7.97
CA LEU A 15 -10.01 -0.77 9.35
C LEU A 15 -9.88 0.30 10.46
N LEU A 16 -9.99 1.61 10.13
CA LEU A 16 -9.86 2.70 11.09
C LEU A 16 -11.19 3.32 11.54
N CYS A 17 -12.34 2.81 11.07
CA CYS A 17 -13.64 3.26 11.57
C CYS A 17 -13.98 2.58 12.89
N SER A 18 -13.72 3.24 14.01
CA SER A 18 -14.18 2.83 15.34
C SER A 18 -15.70 3.02 15.42
N THR A 19 -16.43 1.98 15.79
CA THR A 19 -17.86 2.07 16.04
C THR A 19 -18.13 2.43 17.50
N MET A 20 -18.98 3.42 17.74
CA MET A 20 -19.52 3.71 19.07
C MET A 20 -20.66 2.74 19.38
N LEU A 21 -20.59 2.06 20.54
CA LEU A 21 -21.73 1.46 21.20
C LEU A 21 -22.33 2.48 22.15
N PHE A 22 -23.58 2.85 21.92
CA PHE A 22 -24.39 3.49 22.93
C PHE A 22 -24.81 2.46 23.95
N CYS A 23 -23.94 2.10 24.88
CA CYS A 23 -24.34 1.41 26.11
C CYS A 23 -23.25 1.53 27.16
N GLY A 24 -23.48 2.36 28.15
CA GLY A 24 -22.63 2.44 29.33
C GLY A 24 -22.72 3.80 30.01
N CYS A 25 -23.20 3.84 31.22
CA CYS A 25 -23.20 4.99 32.12
C CYS A 25 -21.77 5.57 32.22
N THR A 26 -21.45 6.55 31.40
CA THR A 26 -20.25 7.39 31.60
C THR A 26 -20.68 8.61 32.39
N LYS A 27 -19.86 9.06 33.32
CA LYS A 27 -20.06 10.29 34.14
C LYS A 27 -20.04 11.58 33.32
N ASP A 28 -19.88 11.52 31.99
CA ASP A 28 -19.70 12.66 31.12
C ASP A 28 -20.78 12.69 30.05
N SER A 29 -21.93 13.19 30.43
CA SER A 29 -23.12 13.32 29.57
C SER A 29 -23.19 14.60 28.78
N ASP A 30 -22.19 15.50 28.91
CA ASP A 30 -22.18 16.76 28.20
C ASP A 30 -22.08 16.54 26.68
N VAL A 31 -22.96 17.18 25.94
CA VAL A 31 -22.94 17.11 24.47
C VAL A 31 -21.77 17.93 23.94
N VAL A 32 -20.94 17.31 23.11
CA VAL A 32 -19.77 17.96 22.50
C VAL A 32 -19.94 18.21 21.01
N ILE A 33 -20.73 17.37 20.30
CA ILE A 33 -21.07 17.55 18.88
C ILE A 33 -22.56 17.19 18.72
N LYS A 34 -23.28 17.99 17.91
CA LYS A 34 -24.63 17.62 17.44
C LYS A 34 -24.58 17.42 15.92
N VAL A 35 -25.16 16.35 15.46
CA VAL A 35 -25.28 16.04 14.02
C VAL A 35 -26.76 15.83 13.72
N ASN A 36 -27.42 16.81 13.10
CA ASN A 36 -28.88 16.87 13.01
C ASN A 36 -29.53 16.70 14.38
N ASP A 37 -30.32 15.64 14.59
CA ASP A 37 -31.00 15.34 15.85
C ASP A 37 -30.18 14.42 16.79
N GLN A 38 -29.00 14.00 16.38
CA GLN A 38 -28.12 13.11 17.16
C GLN A 38 -27.11 13.90 17.97
N ASN A 39 -27.08 13.64 19.27
CA ASN A 39 -26.08 14.16 20.19
C ASN A 39 -24.94 13.17 20.35
N ILE A 40 -23.72 13.68 20.38
CA ILE A 40 -22.49 12.94 20.70
C ILE A 40 -21.95 13.52 21.99
N THR A 41 -21.86 12.68 23.03
CA THR A 41 -21.43 13.12 24.35
C THR A 41 -19.91 13.13 24.48
N ARG A 42 -19.42 13.87 25.46
CA ARG A 42 -17.99 13.98 25.80
C ARG A 42 -17.41 12.58 26.13
N GLY A 43 -18.12 11.80 26.92
CA GLY A 43 -17.70 10.44 27.27
C GLY A 43 -17.50 9.58 26.03
N GLU A 44 -18.51 9.52 25.15
CA GLU A 44 -18.46 8.75 23.91
C GLU A 44 -17.29 9.18 23.00
N TYR A 45 -17.11 10.47 22.83
CA TYR A 45 -16.06 10.98 21.97
C TYR A 45 -14.66 10.71 22.54
N PHE A 46 -14.39 11.14 23.78
CA PHE A 46 -13.04 11.10 24.32
C PHE A 46 -12.60 9.71 24.80
N GLU A 47 -13.53 8.84 25.20
CA GLU A 47 -13.18 7.45 25.53
C GLU A 47 -12.59 6.73 24.32
N ASP A 48 -13.26 6.79 23.18
CA ASP A 48 -12.78 6.15 21.93
C ASP A 48 -11.55 6.86 21.39
N PHE A 49 -11.54 8.19 21.36
CA PHE A 49 -10.37 8.95 20.89
C PHE A 49 -9.12 8.58 21.70
N ASN A 50 -9.23 8.51 23.02
CA ASN A 50 -8.09 8.18 23.87
C ASN A 50 -7.63 6.72 23.70
N LYS A 51 -8.55 5.77 23.48
CA LYS A 51 -8.18 4.39 23.14
C LYS A 51 -7.32 4.37 21.85
N ILE A 52 -7.80 5.04 20.80
CA ILE A 52 -7.08 5.10 19.50
C ILE A 52 -5.74 5.80 19.67
N LYS A 53 -5.69 6.97 20.33
CA LYS A 53 -4.47 7.72 20.61
C LYS A 53 -3.44 6.85 21.35
N ASN A 54 -3.86 6.14 22.38
CA ASN A 54 -2.98 5.30 23.19
C ASN A 54 -2.40 4.12 22.38
N VAL A 55 -3.16 3.52 21.50
CA VAL A 55 -2.70 2.44 20.61
C VAL A 55 -1.72 3.00 19.59
N GLN A 56 -2.11 4.06 18.88
CA GLN A 56 -1.32 4.65 17.80
C GLN A 56 0.04 5.20 18.28
N PHE A 57 0.06 5.80 19.45
CA PHE A 57 1.27 6.42 19.99
C PHE A 57 1.95 5.61 21.10
N LYS A 58 1.61 4.32 21.29
CA LYS A 58 2.15 3.46 22.34
C LYS A 58 3.66 3.54 22.46
N ASN A 59 4.37 3.41 21.34
CA ASN A 59 5.83 3.37 21.27
C ASN A 59 6.46 4.71 20.83
N SER A 60 5.66 5.80 20.77
CA SER A 60 6.17 7.11 20.34
C SER A 60 6.83 7.88 21.48
N PRO A 61 7.76 8.81 21.19
CA PRO A 61 8.29 9.76 22.15
C PRO A 61 7.20 10.56 22.88
N LYS A 62 7.49 11.00 24.10
CA LYS A 62 6.50 11.73 24.93
C LYS A 62 5.99 13.01 24.27
N GLU A 63 6.85 13.70 23.53
CA GLU A 63 6.53 14.94 22.82
C GLU A 63 5.44 14.73 21.77
N LEU A 64 5.45 13.60 21.06
CA LEU A 64 4.43 13.27 20.07
C LEU A 64 3.09 12.83 20.68
N LYS A 65 3.06 12.48 21.98
CA LYS A 65 1.84 12.09 22.71
C LYS A 65 1.08 13.28 23.30
N LYS A 66 1.64 14.49 23.27
CA LYS A 66 0.98 15.70 23.77
C LYS A 66 -0.21 16.03 22.90
N ASP A 67 -1.29 16.49 23.53
CA ASP A 67 -2.54 16.84 22.84
C ASP A 67 -2.35 18.07 21.90
N THR A 68 -1.29 18.84 22.11
CA THR A 68 -0.90 19.97 21.26
C THR A 68 0.08 19.58 20.15
N SER A 69 0.56 18.33 20.10
CA SER A 69 1.47 17.89 19.04
C SER A 69 0.74 17.83 17.69
N TYR A 70 1.43 18.16 16.60
CA TYR A 70 0.89 18.04 15.26
C TYR A 70 0.30 16.64 14.98
N ALA A 71 0.97 15.58 15.46
CA ALA A 71 0.54 14.21 15.26
C ALA A 71 -0.80 13.90 15.95
N VAL A 72 -0.98 14.33 17.21
CA VAL A 72 -2.24 14.12 17.95
C VAL A 72 -3.36 15.03 17.43
N LEU A 73 -3.03 16.27 17.04
CA LEU A 73 -4.01 17.17 16.42
C LEU A 73 -4.50 16.65 15.07
N SER A 74 -3.61 16.09 14.24
CA SER A 74 -4.00 15.43 12.97
C SER A 74 -4.89 14.21 13.21
N LEU A 75 -4.58 13.41 14.23
CA LEU A 75 -5.47 12.31 14.65
C LEU A 75 -6.83 12.82 15.09
N LYS A 76 -6.85 13.91 15.90
CA LYS A 76 -8.09 14.52 16.40
C LYS A 76 -8.95 15.06 15.25
N GLU A 77 -8.35 15.72 14.26
CA GLU A 77 -9.06 16.21 13.06
C GLU A 77 -9.72 15.05 12.31
N LYS A 78 -8.94 14.03 12.00
CA LYS A 78 -9.45 12.83 11.33
C LYS A 78 -10.57 12.17 12.12
N TYR A 79 -10.35 11.92 13.41
CA TYR A 79 -11.32 11.25 14.25
C TYR A 79 -12.63 12.03 14.39
N THR A 80 -12.55 13.38 14.54
CA THR A 80 -13.74 14.25 14.59
C THR A 80 -14.56 14.14 13.30
N ASN A 81 -13.88 14.20 12.14
CA ASN A 81 -14.54 14.04 10.85
C ASN A 81 -15.19 12.66 10.70
N ASP A 82 -14.50 11.60 11.16
CA ASP A 82 -15.01 10.22 11.12
C ASP A 82 -16.23 10.03 12.02
N VAL A 83 -16.26 10.64 13.20
CA VAL A 83 -17.40 10.62 14.14
C VAL A 83 -18.62 11.28 13.51
N VAL A 84 -18.46 12.48 12.95
CA VAL A 84 -19.54 13.20 12.27
C VAL A 84 -20.06 12.40 11.08
N MET A 85 -19.18 11.85 10.27
CA MET A 85 -19.57 11.08 9.09
C MET A 85 -20.33 9.79 9.46
N ARG A 86 -19.89 9.10 10.51
CA ARG A 86 -20.60 7.92 11.02
C ARG A 86 -22.02 8.26 11.50
N ALA A 87 -22.19 9.38 12.20
CA ALA A 87 -23.51 9.83 12.61
C ALA A 87 -24.41 10.11 11.40
N ILE A 88 -23.90 10.80 10.37
CA ILE A 88 -24.63 11.07 9.13
C ILE A 88 -25.02 9.78 8.40
N LEU A 89 -24.06 8.84 8.25
CA LEU A 89 -24.33 7.56 7.58
C LEU A 89 -25.29 6.68 8.38
N SER A 90 -25.18 6.66 9.70
CA SER A 90 -26.12 5.92 10.55
C SER A 90 -27.56 6.41 10.36
N GLN A 91 -27.77 7.73 10.30
CA GLN A 91 -29.06 8.32 10.01
C GLN A 91 -29.56 7.97 8.61
N GLU A 92 -28.68 7.96 7.62
CA GLU A 92 -29.02 7.57 6.24
C GLU A 92 -29.38 6.09 6.14
N PHE A 93 -28.65 5.21 6.84
CA PHE A 93 -28.99 3.78 6.92
C PHE A 93 -30.38 3.57 7.55
N ASN A 94 -30.67 4.26 8.65
CA ASN A 94 -31.96 4.19 9.31
C ASN A 94 -33.09 4.70 8.42
N LYS A 95 -32.89 5.86 7.75
CA LYS A 95 -33.85 6.45 6.82
C LYS A 95 -34.21 5.52 5.67
N ARG A 96 -33.23 4.72 5.20
CA ARG A 96 -33.42 3.76 4.09
C ARG A 96 -33.74 2.34 4.56
N ASN A 97 -33.90 2.11 5.86
CA ASN A 97 -34.08 0.78 6.45
C ASN A 97 -32.95 -0.20 6.07
N ILE A 98 -31.72 0.29 5.95
CA ILE A 98 -30.54 -0.53 5.63
C ILE A 98 -30.01 -1.16 6.93
N THR A 99 -30.11 -2.49 7.01
CA THR A 99 -29.59 -3.31 8.10
C THR A 99 -28.60 -4.34 7.55
N ALA A 100 -27.76 -4.90 8.41
CA ALA A 100 -26.92 -6.04 8.10
C ALA A 100 -27.35 -7.24 8.94
N THR A 101 -27.48 -8.40 8.33
CA THR A 101 -27.74 -9.66 9.04
C THR A 101 -26.41 -10.34 9.38
N GLU A 102 -26.43 -11.26 10.34
CA GLU A 102 -25.24 -12.02 10.73
C GLU A 102 -24.67 -12.83 9.56
N ASP A 103 -25.53 -13.43 8.75
CA ASP A 103 -25.11 -14.19 7.56
C ASP A 103 -24.36 -13.31 6.53
N GLU A 104 -24.84 -12.07 6.33
CA GLU A 104 -24.19 -11.11 5.44
C GLU A 104 -22.84 -10.65 5.97
N ILE A 105 -22.73 -10.44 7.28
CA ILE A 105 -21.49 -10.08 7.95
C ILE A 105 -20.45 -11.21 7.78
N GLN A 106 -20.85 -12.45 8.03
CA GLN A 106 -19.98 -13.61 7.86
C GLN A 106 -19.59 -13.84 6.39
N ALA A 107 -20.52 -13.63 5.46
CA ALA A 107 -20.23 -13.70 4.03
C ALA A 107 -19.18 -12.65 3.59
N LYS A 108 -19.30 -11.42 4.11
CA LYS A 108 -18.33 -10.35 3.87
C LYS A 108 -16.96 -10.71 4.43
N GLN A 109 -16.89 -11.25 5.64
CA GLN A 109 -15.64 -11.71 6.23
C GLN A 109 -14.97 -12.79 5.39
N LYS A 110 -15.72 -13.80 4.93
CA LYS A 110 -15.21 -14.86 4.05
C LYS A 110 -14.68 -14.29 2.74
N GLN A 111 -15.36 -13.30 2.15
CA GLN A 111 -14.90 -12.62 0.94
C GLN A 111 -13.54 -11.93 1.16
N ILE A 112 -13.37 -11.23 2.29
CA ILE A 112 -12.11 -10.56 2.62
C ILE A 112 -10.99 -11.58 2.85
N ILE A 113 -11.26 -12.69 3.56
CA ILE A 113 -10.29 -13.78 3.76
C ILE A 113 -9.84 -14.35 2.41
N ALA A 114 -10.77 -14.58 1.47
CA ALA A 114 -10.45 -15.07 0.14
C ALA A 114 -9.55 -14.11 -0.65
N GLN A 115 -9.73 -12.78 -0.50
CA GLN A 115 -8.89 -11.76 -1.13
C GLN A 115 -7.48 -11.69 -0.52
N ILE A 116 -7.36 -11.91 0.79
CA ILE A 116 -6.09 -11.94 1.51
C ILE A 116 -5.30 -13.22 1.18
N GLY A 117 -6.00 -14.33 0.91
CA GLY A 117 -5.42 -15.61 0.52
C GLY A 117 -5.58 -16.72 1.55
N SER A 118 -5.57 -16.43 2.86
CA SER A 118 -5.81 -17.44 3.90
C SER A 118 -6.32 -16.83 5.20
N GLU A 119 -7.03 -17.67 5.98
CA GLU A 119 -7.52 -17.30 7.30
C GLU A 119 -6.37 -17.03 8.29
N GLU A 120 -5.24 -17.72 8.14
CA GLU A 120 -4.05 -17.50 8.97
C GLU A 120 -3.46 -16.10 8.73
N GLN A 121 -3.29 -15.71 7.46
CA GLN A 121 -2.84 -14.36 7.11
C GLN A 121 -3.80 -13.29 7.64
N PHE A 122 -5.10 -13.53 7.53
CA PHE A 122 -6.11 -12.63 8.06
C PHE A 122 -5.98 -12.46 9.59
N LYS A 123 -5.88 -13.58 10.35
CA LYS A 123 -5.68 -13.55 11.81
C LYS A 123 -4.39 -12.82 12.21
N ASN A 124 -3.31 -13.01 11.46
CA ASN A 124 -2.04 -12.32 11.71
C ASN A 124 -2.20 -10.81 11.52
N ILE A 125 -2.88 -10.37 10.44
CA ILE A 125 -3.17 -8.94 10.20
C ILE A 125 -3.99 -8.35 11.36
N LEU A 126 -5.03 -9.03 11.83
CA LEU A 126 -5.83 -8.56 12.96
C LEU A 126 -4.99 -8.42 14.23
N LYS A 127 -4.15 -9.40 14.53
CA LYS A 127 -3.26 -9.39 15.70
C LYS A 127 -2.23 -8.27 15.63
N GLU A 128 -1.57 -8.08 14.50
CA GLU A 128 -0.58 -7.01 14.29
C GLU A 128 -1.20 -5.61 14.46
N ASN A 129 -2.47 -5.46 14.04
CA ASN A 129 -3.20 -4.20 14.16
C ASN A 129 -4.02 -4.07 15.45
N ASN A 130 -3.93 -5.04 16.38
CA ASN A 130 -4.68 -5.07 17.63
C ASN A 130 -6.20 -4.93 17.43
N VAL A 131 -6.75 -5.57 16.39
CA VAL A 131 -8.20 -5.58 16.11
C VAL A 131 -8.87 -6.69 16.90
N THR A 132 -9.84 -6.33 17.75
CA THR A 132 -10.64 -7.30 18.51
C THR A 132 -11.75 -7.90 17.63
N ASN A 133 -12.27 -9.08 18.01
CA ASN A 133 -13.39 -9.70 17.29
C ASN A 133 -14.64 -8.82 17.31
N GLU A 134 -14.92 -8.14 18.40
CA GLU A 134 -16.06 -7.22 18.52
C GLU A 134 -15.92 -6.05 17.54
N ARG A 135 -14.72 -5.47 17.45
CA ARG A 135 -14.44 -4.41 16.50
C ARG A 135 -14.56 -4.90 15.07
N LEU A 136 -13.95 -6.05 14.75
CA LEU A 136 -14.03 -6.67 13.44
C LEU A 136 -15.49 -6.86 13.01
N HIS A 137 -16.33 -7.40 13.89
CA HIS A 137 -17.75 -7.61 13.62
C HIS A 137 -18.46 -6.29 13.25
N LYS A 138 -18.24 -5.24 14.03
CA LYS A 138 -18.81 -3.91 13.78
C LYS A 138 -18.33 -3.31 12.48
N ASP A 139 -17.03 -3.44 12.20
CA ASP A 139 -16.46 -2.94 10.92
C ASP A 139 -17.08 -3.68 9.73
N MET A 140 -17.27 -5.00 9.82
CA MET A 140 -17.97 -5.80 8.80
C MET A 140 -19.44 -5.42 8.66
N GLU A 141 -20.13 -5.16 9.75
CA GLU A 141 -21.51 -4.66 9.74
C GLU A 141 -21.65 -3.34 8.96
N GLN A 142 -20.73 -2.39 9.22
CA GLN A 142 -20.71 -1.12 8.49
C GLN A 142 -20.39 -1.29 7.01
N GLU A 143 -19.48 -2.17 6.68
CA GLU A 143 -19.14 -2.52 5.29
C GLU A 143 -20.37 -3.08 4.54
N VAL A 144 -21.09 -4.02 5.16
CA VAL A 144 -22.32 -4.59 4.57
C VAL A 144 -23.37 -3.49 4.37
N LYS A 145 -23.58 -2.62 5.36
CA LYS A 145 -24.53 -1.50 5.25
C LYS A 145 -24.11 -0.53 4.14
N MET A 146 -22.82 -0.23 4.01
CA MET A 146 -22.31 0.62 2.95
C MET A 146 -22.49 -0.02 1.56
N ASP A 147 -22.19 -1.31 1.41
CA ASP A 147 -22.42 -2.04 0.17
C ASP A 147 -23.91 -1.98 -0.24
N LYS A 148 -24.83 -2.15 0.70
CA LYS A 148 -26.28 -2.02 0.47
C LYS A 148 -26.67 -0.59 0.09
N LEU A 149 -26.10 0.42 0.75
CA LEU A 149 -26.32 1.81 0.38
C LEU A 149 -25.87 2.06 -1.06
N VAL A 150 -24.64 1.67 -1.41
CA VAL A 150 -24.11 1.83 -2.77
C VAL A 150 -24.98 1.13 -3.81
N ASN A 151 -25.44 -0.09 -3.54
CA ASN A 151 -26.33 -0.84 -4.41
C ASN A 151 -27.70 -0.15 -4.56
N SER A 152 -28.21 0.49 -3.49
CA SER A 152 -29.48 1.24 -3.50
C SER A 152 -29.42 2.53 -4.33
N LEU A 153 -28.24 3.01 -4.69
CA LEU A 153 -28.07 4.20 -5.55
C LEU A 153 -28.37 3.91 -7.03
N GLY A 154 -28.62 2.66 -7.40
CA GLY A 154 -29.01 2.30 -8.77
C GLY A 154 -27.95 2.60 -9.83
N ILE A 155 -26.67 2.50 -9.46
CA ILE A 155 -25.55 2.83 -10.34
C ILE A 155 -25.43 1.75 -11.42
N SER A 156 -25.70 2.14 -12.67
CA SER A 156 -25.59 1.22 -13.80
C SER A 156 -24.14 0.93 -14.17
N ASP A 157 -23.89 -0.28 -14.64
CA ASP A 157 -22.62 -0.64 -15.22
C ASP A 157 -22.30 0.21 -16.46
N ALA A 158 -21.00 0.34 -16.74
CA ALA A 158 -20.56 1.03 -17.93
C ALA A 158 -21.03 0.29 -19.20
N THR A 159 -21.53 1.05 -20.16
CA THR A 159 -22.00 0.54 -21.44
C THR A 159 -20.83 0.25 -22.39
N ASP A 160 -21.09 -0.52 -23.45
CA ASP A 160 -20.13 -0.74 -24.54
C ASP A 160 -19.75 0.58 -25.24
N ALA A 161 -20.71 1.51 -25.36
CA ALA A 161 -20.47 2.82 -25.97
C ALA A 161 -19.51 3.67 -25.13
N GLU A 162 -19.66 3.69 -23.80
CA GLU A 162 -18.74 4.39 -22.90
C GLU A 162 -17.34 3.78 -22.93
N ALA A 163 -17.25 2.45 -22.93
CA ALA A 163 -15.98 1.74 -23.05
C ALA A 163 -15.29 2.04 -24.40
N GLN A 164 -16.05 2.07 -25.50
CA GLN A 164 -15.52 2.41 -26.82
C GLN A 164 -15.07 3.86 -26.91
N ALA A 165 -15.82 4.79 -26.32
CA ALA A 165 -15.46 6.20 -26.27
C ALA A 165 -14.17 6.41 -25.47
N PHE A 166 -14.04 5.74 -24.31
CA PHE A 166 -12.82 5.76 -23.51
C PHE A 166 -11.60 5.21 -24.28
N TYR A 167 -11.77 4.05 -24.93
CA TYR A 167 -10.75 3.44 -25.75
C TYR A 167 -10.26 4.38 -26.85
N ASN A 168 -11.21 4.99 -27.60
CA ASN A 168 -10.89 5.90 -28.69
C ASN A 168 -10.13 7.16 -28.22
N LYS A 169 -10.55 7.71 -27.07
CA LYS A 169 -9.90 8.89 -26.46
C LYS A 169 -8.49 8.57 -25.94
N ASN A 170 -8.24 7.34 -25.55
CA ASN A 170 -7.02 6.93 -24.87
C ASN A 170 -6.20 5.90 -25.65
N LYS A 171 -6.30 5.87 -26.99
CA LYS A 171 -5.67 4.87 -27.86
C LYS A 171 -4.18 4.63 -27.56
N ALA A 172 -3.44 5.70 -27.24
CA ALA A 172 -2.01 5.59 -26.94
C ALA A 172 -1.71 4.66 -25.74
N GLN A 173 -2.63 4.56 -24.77
CA GLN A 173 -2.46 3.70 -23.61
C GLN A 173 -2.62 2.20 -23.91
N PHE A 174 -3.22 1.87 -25.06
CA PHE A 174 -3.42 0.50 -25.53
C PHE A 174 -2.35 0.05 -26.53
N ASN A 175 -1.37 0.90 -26.81
CA ASN A 175 -0.21 0.53 -27.59
C ASN A 175 0.80 -0.18 -26.67
N MET A 176 0.80 -1.51 -26.75
CA MET A 176 1.70 -2.34 -25.95
C MET A 176 3.06 -2.42 -26.64
N PRO A 177 4.16 -2.15 -25.93
CA PRO A 177 5.49 -2.40 -26.47
C PRO A 177 5.69 -3.90 -26.72
N GLU A 178 6.68 -4.23 -27.56
CA GLU A 178 7.19 -5.60 -27.65
C GLU A 178 7.56 -6.11 -26.25
N ARG A 179 7.14 -7.33 -25.93
CA ARG A 179 7.37 -7.93 -24.60
C ARG A 179 7.73 -9.40 -24.72
N ALA A 180 8.61 -9.86 -23.84
CA ALA A 180 8.99 -11.25 -23.74
C ALA A 180 8.63 -11.81 -22.37
N MET A 181 8.02 -12.99 -22.33
CA MET A 181 7.78 -13.74 -21.10
C MET A 181 9.03 -14.54 -20.78
N VAL A 182 9.68 -14.23 -19.67
CA VAL A 182 10.99 -14.80 -19.37
C VAL A 182 11.07 -15.36 -17.96
N SER A 183 11.90 -16.42 -17.84
CA SER A 183 12.49 -16.80 -16.56
C SER A 183 13.98 -16.61 -16.62
N HIS A 184 14.61 -16.27 -15.48
CA HIS A 184 16.05 -16.11 -15.40
C HIS A 184 16.65 -16.73 -14.14
N ILE A 185 17.96 -16.97 -14.20
CA ILE A 185 18.80 -17.30 -13.06
C ILE A 185 19.90 -16.21 -13.03
N LEU A 186 19.98 -15.47 -11.93
CA LEU A 186 21.05 -14.52 -11.69
C LEU A 186 22.13 -15.16 -10.83
N ILE A 187 23.37 -15.13 -11.30
CA ILE A 187 24.54 -15.37 -10.47
C ILE A 187 25.26 -14.04 -10.29
N GLU A 188 25.14 -13.46 -9.11
CA GLU A 188 25.65 -12.12 -8.82
C GLU A 188 27.18 -12.13 -8.79
N THR A 189 27.80 -11.35 -9.67
CA THR A 189 29.26 -11.18 -9.73
C THR A 189 29.67 -9.71 -9.66
N ASN A 190 28.75 -8.83 -9.22
CA ASN A 190 29.05 -7.42 -8.99
C ASN A 190 29.99 -7.28 -7.78
N PRO A 191 31.24 -6.78 -7.96
CA PRO A 191 32.22 -6.70 -6.87
C PRO A 191 31.75 -5.85 -5.69
N GLU A 192 31.03 -4.76 -5.95
CA GLU A 192 30.56 -3.86 -4.89
C GLU A 192 29.40 -4.49 -4.08
N ALA A 193 28.54 -5.26 -4.72
CA ALA A 193 27.50 -6.00 -4.03
C ALA A 193 28.10 -7.13 -3.16
N ILE A 194 29.06 -7.88 -3.70
CA ILE A 194 29.78 -8.93 -2.98
C ILE A 194 30.56 -8.31 -1.80
N LYS A 195 31.23 -7.18 -2.01
CA LYS A 195 31.96 -6.45 -0.96
C LYS A 195 31.06 -6.07 0.20
N ARG A 196 29.86 -5.56 -0.08
CA ARG A 196 28.86 -5.24 0.95
C ARG A 196 28.44 -6.48 1.72
N LYS A 197 28.11 -7.58 1.02
CA LYS A 197 27.73 -8.85 1.68
C LYS A 197 28.85 -9.38 2.60
N ILE A 198 30.11 -9.32 2.18
CA ILE A 198 31.25 -9.75 2.98
C ILE A 198 31.40 -8.84 4.20
N ALA A 199 31.32 -7.51 4.04
CA ALA A 199 31.44 -6.55 5.13
C ALA A 199 30.28 -6.69 6.14
N ASP A 200 29.05 -6.88 5.68
CA ASP A 200 27.86 -7.07 6.53
C ASP A 200 27.92 -8.40 7.31
N ALA A 201 28.54 -9.43 6.73
CA ALA A 201 28.77 -10.71 7.41
C ALA A 201 29.90 -10.64 8.47
N ASP A 202 30.84 -9.71 8.33
CA ASP A 202 31.90 -9.49 9.30
C ASP A 202 31.45 -8.61 10.50
N LYS A 203 30.52 -9.14 11.29
CA LYS A 203 29.95 -8.48 12.48
C LYS A 203 31.00 -8.06 13.52
N SER A 204 32.24 -8.57 13.43
CA SER A 204 33.33 -8.28 14.35
C SER A 204 34.29 -7.20 13.86
N ALA A 205 34.09 -6.68 12.65
CA ALA A 205 34.94 -5.69 11.97
C ALA A 205 36.47 -6.05 12.01
N LYS A 206 36.78 -7.36 11.90
CA LYS A 206 38.14 -7.88 12.02
C LYS A 206 38.89 -7.98 10.69
N LEU A 207 38.16 -7.93 9.56
CA LEU A 207 38.78 -8.01 8.25
C LEU A 207 39.39 -6.66 7.86
N SER A 208 40.65 -6.68 7.45
CA SER A 208 41.27 -5.50 6.83
C SER A 208 40.67 -5.23 5.45
N THR A 209 40.82 -4.00 4.96
CA THR A 209 40.38 -3.64 3.58
C THR A 209 41.00 -4.57 2.54
N THR A 210 42.27 -4.90 2.68
CA THR A 210 43.01 -5.81 1.80
C THR A 210 42.43 -7.23 1.84
N ASP A 211 42.04 -7.73 3.03
CA ASP A 211 41.45 -9.06 3.16
C ASP A 211 40.04 -9.09 2.51
N ILE A 212 39.26 -8.01 2.64
CA ILE A 212 37.98 -7.88 2.00
C ILE A 212 38.15 -7.89 0.46
N GLU A 213 39.07 -7.11 -0.08
CA GLU A 213 39.36 -7.07 -1.50
C GLU A 213 39.77 -8.43 -2.07
N LYS A 214 40.62 -9.15 -1.35
CA LYS A 214 41.05 -10.52 -1.70
C LYS A 214 39.84 -11.46 -1.74
N LYS A 215 39.02 -11.46 -0.70
CA LYS A 215 37.80 -12.28 -0.62
C LYS A 215 36.80 -11.95 -1.72
N VAL A 216 36.64 -10.66 -2.07
CA VAL A 216 35.76 -10.23 -3.18
C VAL A 216 36.24 -10.85 -4.49
N LYS A 217 37.53 -10.78 -4.76
CA LYS A 217 38.12 -11.35 -6.00
C LYS A 217 37.87 -12.87 -6.07
N GLU A 218 38.22 -13.59 -5.00
CA GLU A 218 38.01 -15.05 -4.91
C GLU A 218 36.54 -15.41 -5.11
N GLU A 219 35.62 -14.68 -4.49
CA GLU A 219 34.17 -14.93 -4.62
C GLU A 219 33.64 -14.61 -6.02
N VAL A 220 34.10 -13.55 -6.66
CA VAL A 220 33.76 -13.24 -8.06
C VAL A 220 34.20 -14.38 -8.97
N GLU A 221 35.46 -14.86 -8.86
CA GLU A 221 35.98 -15.97 -9.68
C GLU A 221 35.17 -17.25 -9.44
N ARG A 222 34.85 -17.57 -8.19
CA ARG A 222 34.01 -18.72 -7.83
C ARG A 222 32.62 -18.64 -8.46
N LYS A 223 31.99 -17.46 -8.37
CA LYS A 223 30.65 -17.24 -8.93
C LYS A 223 30.64 -17.22 -10.46
N GLU A 224 31.68 -16.73 -11.11
CA GLU A 224 31.84 -16.85 -12.57
C GLU A 224 31.93 -18.31 -13.02
N ALA A 225 32.66 -19.14 -12.28
CA ALA A 225 32.72 -20.57 -12.56
C ALA A 225 31.34 -21.25 -12.34
N LEU A 226 30.66 -20.90 -11.26
CA LEU A 226 29.30 -21.37 -10.97
C LEU A 226 28.31 -20.99 -12.08
N ALA A 227 28.36 -19.75 -12.57
CA ALA A 227 27.48 -19.29 -13.63
C ALA A 227 27.64 -20.13 -14.91
N LYS A 228 28.86 -20.47 -15.27
CA LYS A 228 29.15 -21.36 -16.41
C LYS A 228 28.60 -22.76 -16.18
N GLU A 229 28.79 -23.32 -14.98
CA GLU A 229 28.29 -24.65 -14.62
C GLU A 229 26.75 -24.69 -14.68
N VAL A 230 26.06 -23.74 -14.03
CA VAL A 230 24.58 -23.68 -14.00
C VAL A 230 24.04 -23.46 -15.40
N SER A 231 24.70 -22.62 -16.21
CA SER A 231 24.32 -22.43 -17.62
C SER A 231 24.39 -23.74 -18.42
N GLN A 232 25.44 -24.52 -18.24
CA GLN A 232 25.57 -25.83 -18.90
C GLN A 232 24.49 -26.83 -18.44
N LYS A 233 24.17 -26.85 -17.14
CA LYS A 233 23.08 -27.68 -16.62
C LYS A 233 21.73 -27.29 -17.22
N ALA A 234 21.44 -25.98 -17.29
CA ALA A 234 20.20 -25.46 -17.87
C ALA A 234 20.09 -25.72 -19.38
N LEU A 235 21.19 -25.59 -20.10
CA LEU A 235 21.25 -25.92 -21.54
C LEU A 235 21.04 -27.40 -21.79
N LYS A 236 21.62 -28.28 -20.96
CA LYS A 236 21.49 -29.75 -21.08
C LYS A 236 20.08 -30.22 -20.77
N ASN A 237 19.43 -29.64 -19.77
CA ASN A 237 18.07 -30.00 -19.36
C ASN A 237 17.21 -28.78 -19.06
N PRO A 238 16.61 -28.12 -20.09
CA PRO A 238 15.78 -26.92 -19.89
C PRO A 238 14.56 -27.13 -18.98
N LYS A 239 14.10 -28.38 -18.79
CA LYS A 239 12.96 -28.69 -17.91
C LYS A 239 13.29 -28.47 -16.43
N ASP A 240 14.56 -28.53 -16.04
CA ASP A 240 15.00 -28.27 -14.68
C ASP A 240 15.26 -26.82 -14.38
N PHE A 241 15.00 -25.91 -15.34
CA PHE A 241 15.30 -24.50 -15.22
C PHE A 241 14.73 -23.87 -13.93
N ALA A 242 13.47 -24.16 -13.62
CA ALA A 242 12.82 -23.64 -12.41
C ALA A 242 13.50 -24.13 -11.13
N LYS A 243 13.91 -25.41 -11.09
CA LYS A 243 14.65 -26.00 -9.97
C LYS A 243 16.04 -25.36 -9.83
N LEU A 244 16.74 -25.20 -10.95
CA LEU A 244 18.06 -24.52 -10.96
C LEU A 244 17.93 -23.06 -10.51
N ALA A 245 16.86 -22.36 -10.87
CA ALA A 245 16.60 -21.01 -10.39
C ALA A 245 16.38 -20.96 -8.87
N GLN A 246 15.61 -21.90 -8.33
CA GLN A 246 15.38 -21.99 -6.88
C GLN A 246 16.66 -22.32 -6.10
N GLU A 247 17.57 -23.11 -6.69
CA GLU A 247 18.78 -23.59 -6.03
C GLU A 247 19.94 -22.61 -6.13
N TYR A 248 20.09 -21.91 -7.26
CA TYR A 248 21.30 -21.15 -7.57
C TYR A 248 21.09 -19.66 -7.79
N SER A 249 19.84 -19.18 -7.99
CA SER A 249 19.64 -17.77 -8.33
C SER A 249 19.84 -16.85 -7.12
N ASP A 250 20.68 -15.84 -7.28
CA ASP A 250 20.85 -14.76 -6.32
C ASP A 250 19.70 -13.71 -6.40
N ASP A 251 18.78 -13.79 -7.36
CA ASP A 251 17.54 -13.01 -7.38
C ASP A 251 16.46 -13.71 -6.54
N GLU A 252 16.50 -13.45 -5.24
CA GLU A 252 15.57 -14.06 -4.27
C GLU A 252 14.08 -13.76 -4.59
N ALA A 253 13.81 -12.66 -5.28
CA ALA A 253 12.43 -12.26 -5.60
C ALA A 253 11.78 -13.20 -6.60
N SER A 254 12.52 -13.62 -7.63
CA SER A 254 12.02 -14.54 -8.66
C SER A 254 12.41 -16.01 -8.41
N ALA A 255 13.50 -16.28 -7.70
CA ALA A 255 14.03 -17.61 -7.46
C ALA A 255 12.95 -18.58 -6.93
N LYS A 256 12.20 -18.16 -5.91
CA LYS A 256 11.12 -18.96 -5.28
C LYS A 256 10.04 -19.41 -6.27
N ASN A 257 9.84 -18.62 -7.33
CA ASN A 257 8.91 -18.91 -8.42
C ASN A 257 9.60 -19.49 -9.66
N GLY A 258 10.76 -20.16 -9.49
CA GLY A 258 11.50 -20.76 -10.59
C GLY A 258 12.12 -19.76 -11.55
N GLY A 259 12.48 -18.57 -11.05
CA GLY A 259 13.08 -17.48 -11.81
C GLY A 259 12.10 -16.69 -12.68
N ASP A 260 10.79 -16.86 -12.51
CA ASP A 260 9.76 -16.22 -13.37
C ASP A 260 9.67 -14.70 -13.13
N LEU A 261 9.99 -13.93 -14.18
CA LEU A 261 9.83 -12.46 -14.22
C LEU A 261 8.51 -12.01 -14.88
N GLY A 262 7.75 -12.96 -15.44
CA GLY A 262 6.61 -12.63 -16.29
C GLY A 262 7.01 -11.93 -17.58
N PHE A 263 6.16 -11.01 -18.07
CA PHE A 263 6.47 -10.22 -19.26
C PHE A 263 7.39 -9.04 -18.91
N VAL A 264 8.53 -8.99 -19.61
CA VAL A 264 9.46 -7.85 -19.57
C VAL A 264 9.42 -7.10 -20.89
N THR A 265 9.78 -5.82 -20.87
CA THR A 265 9.98 -4.97 -22.05
C THR A 265 11.45 -4.56 -22.15
N ARG A 266 11.88 -4.01 -23.29
CA ARG A 266 13.25 -3.51 -23.44
C ARG A 266 13.62 -2.40 -22.46
N THR A 267 12.62 -1.72 -21.89
CA THR A 267 12.82 -0.62 -20.94
C THR A 267 12.71 -1.02 -19.46
N THR A 268 12.25 -2.24 -19.18
CA THR A 268 12.08 -2.73 -17.78
C THR A 268 13.25 -3.55 -17.28
N VAL A 269 14.20 -3.91 -18.17
CA VAL A 269 15.41 -4.66 -17.86
C VAL A 269 16.62 -3.97 -18.45
N VAL A 270 17.82 -4.33 -17.97
CA VAL A 270 19.08 -3.76 -18.53
C VAL A 270 19.30 -4.20 -19.97
N LYS A 271 20.01 -3.38 -20.72
CA LYS A 271 20.16 -3.52 -22.18
C LYS A 271 20.65 -4.90 -22.61
N GLU A 272 21.68 -5.43 -21.99
CA GLU A 272 22.27 -6.73 -22.33
C GLU A 272 21.28 -7.88 -22.11
N PHE A 273 20.50 -7.80 -21.03
CA PHE A 273 19.41 -8.75 -20.76
C PHE A 273 18.30 -8.63 -21.81
N ALA A 274 17.89 -7.41 -22.12
CA ALA A 274 16.88 -7.14 -23.14
C ALA A 274 17.31 -7.69 -24.50
N ASP A 275 18.54 -7.38 -24.94
CA ASP A 275 19.05 -7.84 -26.23
C ASP A 275 19.03 -9.37 -26.34
N ALA A 276 19.40 -10.07 -25.29
CA ALA A 276 19.30 -11.53 -25.23
C ALA A 276 17.83 -12.02 -25.23
N ALA A 277 16.99 -11.48 -24.35
CA ALA A 277 15.59 -11.90 -24.20
C ALA A 277 14.77 -11.70 -25.49
N PHE A 278 15.09 -10.68 -26.26
CA PHE A 278 14.36 -10.37 -27.50
C PHE A 278 14.98 -10.96 -28.78
N SER A 279 16.18 -11.55 -28.72
CA SER A 279 16.82 -12.18 -29.87
C SER A 279 16.81 -13.71 -29.82
N GLN A 280 16.90 -14.34 -28.64
CA GLN A 280 16.98 -15.78 -28.52
C GLN A 280 15.67 -16.51 -28.85
N LYS A 281 15.76 -17.79 -29.22
CA LYS A 281 14.59 -18.63 -29.56
C LYS A 281 13.70 -18.86 -28.33
N ILE A 282 12.39 -18.84 -28.56
CA ILE A 282 11.37 -19.21 -27.55
C ILE A 282 11.51 -20.70 -27.20
N GLY A 283 11.38 -21.01 -25.91
CA GLY A 283 11.46 -22.38 -25.38
C GLY A 283 12.89 -22.91 -25.23
N VAL A 284 13.91 -22.10 -25.55
CA VAL A 284 15.32 -22.52 -25.47
C VAL A 284 16.06 -21.65 -24.47
N VAL A 285 16.88 -22.27 -23.63
CA VAL A 285 17.81 -21.54 -22.76
C VAL A 285 18.85 -20.86 -23.63
N GLY A 286 19.03 -19.55 -23.43
CA GLY A 286 20.00 -18.77 -24.19
C GLY A 286 21.44 -18.90 -23.66
N PRO A 287 22.39 -18.26 -24.36
CA PRO A 287 23.76 -18.15 -23.88
C PRO A 287 23.84 -17.34 -22.58
N LEU A 288 24.93 -17.52 -21.83
CA LEU A 288 25.21 -16.76 -20.62
C LEU A 288 25.37 -15.28 -20.93
N VAL A 289 24.62 -14.42 -20.26
CA VAL A 289 24.57 -12.96 -20.47
C VAL A 289 25.22 -12.25 -19.30
N LYS A 290 26.25 -11.44 -19.56
CA LYS A 290 26.89 -10.61 -18.52
C LYS A 290 26.22 -9.24 -18.47
N THR A 291 25.89 -8.78 -17.27
CA THR A 291 25.36 -7.44 -16.98
C THR A 291 26.11 -6.80 -15.82
N GLN A 292 25.76 -5.60 -15.45
CA GLN A 292 26.30 -4.94 -14.24
C GLN A 292 26.00 -5.68 -12.93
N PHE A 293 24.97 -6.55 -12.90
CA PHE A 293 24.59 -7.33 -11.70
C PHE A 293 25.37 -8.64 -11.61
N GLY A 294 25.78 -9.19 -12.72
CA GLY A 294 26.42 -10.49 -12.80
C GLY A 294 26.03 -11.21 -14.07
N TYR A 295 26.00 -12.55 -14.00
CA TYR A 295 25.64 -13.41 -15.13
C TYR A 295 24.19 -13.84 -15.03
N HIS A 296 23.47 -13.73 -16.15
CA HIS A 296 22.11 -14.19 -16.31
C HIS A 296 22.04 -15.38 -17.27
N ILE A 297 21.28 -16.39 -16.88
CA ILE A 297 20.82 -17.48 -17.72
C ILE A 297 19.36 -17.22 -17.99
N ILE A 298 18.95 -17.11 -19.26
CA ILE A 298 17.62 -16.63 -19.64
C ILE A 298 16.90 -17.72 -20.41
N LEU A 299 15.64 -17.98 -20.03
CA LEU A 299 14.71 -18.81 -20.79
C LEU A 299 13.52 -17.94 -21.21
N VAL A 300 13.39 -17.69 -22.51
CA VAL A 300 12.23 -17.02 -23.07
C VAL A 300 11.11 -18.03 -23.28
N LYS A 301 9.99 -17.84 -22.58
CA LYS A 301 8.81 -18.73 -22.65
C LYS A 301 7.84 -18.33 -23.76
N ASP A 302 7.73 -17.01 -24.02
CA ASP A 302 6.82 -16.46 -25.03
C ASP A 302 7.27 -15.04 -25.43
N ARG A 303 6.78 -14.57 -26.57
CA ARG A 303 7.04 -13.19 -27.04
C ARG A 303 5.79 -12.63 -27.71
N ALA A 304 5.38 -11.46 -27.25
CA ALA A 304 4.30 -10.71 -27.86
C ALA A 304 4.88 -9.48 -28.60
N PRO A 305 4.58 -9.32 -29.89
CA PRO A 305 5.07 -8.18 -30.68
C PRO A 305 4.49 -6.87 -30.15
N GLN A 306 5.13 -5.76 -30.51
CA GLN A 306 4.53 -4.45 -30.34
C GLN A 306 3.22 -4.40 -31.11
N GLY A 307 2.19 -3.84 -30.50
CA GLY A 307 0.92 -3.70 -31.18
C GLY A 307 -0.13 -3.02 -30.31
N MET A 308 -1.15 -2.50 -30.98
CA MET A 308 -2.29 -1.92 -30.32
C MET A 308 -3.26 -3.04 -29.92
N GLN A 309 -3.58 -3.13 -28.64
CA GLN A 309 -4.67 -3.99 -28.19
C GLN A 309 -5.96 -3.50 -28.82
N SER A 310 -6.68 -4.38 -29.49
CA SER A 310 -7.98 -4.04 -30.07
C SER A 310 -9.01 -3.77 -28.96
N PHE A 311 -10.04 -2.98 -29.29
CA PHE A 311 -11.15 -2.76 -28.37
C PHE A 311 -11.77 -4.07 -27.87
N ALA A 312 -11.94 -5.05 -28.77
CA ALA A 312 -12.51 -6.36 -28.40
C ALA A 312 -11.71 -7.08 -27.29
N GLN A 313 -10.37 -6.93 -27.29
CA GLN A 313 -9.51 -7.55 -26.28
C GLN A 313 -9.62 -6.88 -24.91
N VAL A 314 -9.87 -5.57 -24.86
CA VAL A 314 -9.88 -4.79 -23.60
C VAL A 314 -11.27 -4.36 -23.15
N LYS A 315 -12.30 -4.61 -23.94
CA LYS A 315 -13.68 -4.15 -23.72
C LYS A 315 -14.19 -4.48 -22.31
N ASN A 316 -14.07 -5.73 -21.89
CA ASN A 316 -14.60 -6.16 -20.60
C ASN A 316 -13.85 -5.53 -19.43
N ASP A 317 -12.52 -5.45 -19.52
CA ASP A 317 -11.70 -4.79 -18.51
C ASP A 317 -12.00 -3.31 -18.42
N LEU A 318 -12.22 -2.66 -19.57
CA LEU A 318 -12.63 -1.24 -19.62
C LEU A 318 -14.01 -1.02 -19.02
N LYS A 319 -14.95 -1.89 -19.28
CA LYS A 319 -16.29 -1.80 -18.67
C LYS A 319 -16.21 -1.93 -17.16
N MET A 320 -15.47 -2.91 -16.64
CA MET A 320 -15.26 -3.06 -15.20
C MET A 320 -14.59 -1.82 -14.60
N TYR A 321 -13.54 -1.32 -15.23
CA TYR A 321 -12.83 -0.12 -14.80
C TYR A 321 -13.76 1.11 -14.77
N LEU A 322 -14.49 1.36 -15.84
CA LEU A 322 -15.39 2.51 -15.94
C LEU A 322 -16.59 2.39 -14.98
N THR A 323 -17.12 1.18 -14.79
CA THR A 323 -18.15 0.92 -13.77
C THR A 323 -17.64 1.28 -12.38
N GLN A 324 -16.42 0.86 -12.05
CA GLN A 324 -15.82 1.19 -10.76
C GLN A 324 -15.59 2.70 -10.60
N MET A 325 -15.13 3.37 -11.64
CA MET A 325 -14.96 4.84 -11.64
C MET A 325 -16.29 5.56 -11.43
N LYS A 326 -17.36 5.15 -12.15
CA LYS A 326 -18.72 5.69 -11.96
C LYS A 326 -19.22 5.48 -10.54
N LYS A 327 -19.03 4.27 -9.98
CA LYS A 327 -19.41 3.99 -8.59
C LYS A 327 -18.69 4.92 -7.63
N MET A 328 -17.37 5.08 -7.77
CA MET A 328 -16.59 5.96 -6.91
C MET A 328 -17.07 7.43 -7.00
N GLU A 329 -17.30 7.93 -8.21
CA GLU A 329 -17.73 9.32 -8.42
C GLU A 329 -19.11 9.58 -7.82
N ILE A 330 -20.09 8.71 -8.09
CA ILE A 330 -21.47 8.85 -7.60
C ILE A 330 -21.50 8.71 -6.07
N VAL A 331 -20.80 7.74 -5.50
CA VAL A 331 -20.71 7.56 -4.05
C VAL A 331 -20.05 8.75 -3.40
N GLN A 332 -18.93 9.24 -3.96
CA GLN A 332 -18.23 10.41 -3.43
C GLN A 332 -19.12 11.66 -3.44
N LYS A 333 -19.84 11.87 -4.55
CA LYS A 333 -20.82 12.96 -4.64
C LYS A 333 -21.93 12.79 -3.61
N TYR A 334 -22.50 11.59 -3.51
CA TYR A 334 -23.58 11.30 -2.57
C TYR A 334 -23.15 11.57 -1.12
N ILE A 335 -21.97 11.07 -0.71
CA ILE A 335 -21.41 11.31 0.63
C ILE A 335 -21.17 12.80 0.87
N THR A 336 -20.67 13.52 -0.15
CA THR A 336 -20.46 14.97 -0.07
C THR A 336 -21.79 15.72 0.11
N ASP A 337 -22.81 15.34 -0.64
CA ASP A 337 -24.15 15.92 -0.52
C ASP A 337 -24.77 15.66 0.85
N LEU A 338 -24.64 14.42 1.37
CA LEU A 338 -25.09 14.10 2.73
C LEU A 338 -24.39 14.99 3.78
N LYS A 339 -23.06 15.16 3.66
CA LYS A 339 -22.27 15.99 4.56
C LYS A 339 -22.67 17.47 4.49
N ASN A 340 -22.89 18.00 3.28
CA ASN A 340 -23.26 19.41 3.07
C ASN A 340 -24.68 19.71 3.57
N ASN A 341 -25.58 18.74 3.52
CA ASN A 341 -26.96 18.88 3.97
C ASN A 341 -27.12 18.62 5.49
N ALA A 342 -26.13 18.02 6.14
CA ALA A 342 -26.18 17.77 7.56
C ALA A 342 -25.92 19.06 8.37
N LYS A 343 -26.77 19.27 9.39
CA LYS A 343 -26.55 20.35 10.36
C LYS A 343 -25.60 19.86 11.45
N VAL A 344 -24.37 20.34 11.46
CA VAL A 344 -23.35 19.97 12.45
C VAL A 344 -23.05 21.17 13.35
N GLU A 345 -23.21 21.00 14.64
CA GLU A 345 -22.90 21.98 15.69
C GLU A 345 -21.79 21.42 16.59
N TYR A 346 -20.65 22.08 16.66
CA TYR A 346 -19.57 21.75 17.57
C TYR A 346 -19.76 22.54 18.87
N VAL A 347 -20.37 21.90 19.87
CA VAL A 347 -20.62 22.50 21.18
C VAL A 347 -19.32 22.68 21.95
N ASP A 348 -18.42 21.69 21.86
CA ASP A 348 -17.03 21.85 22.31
C ASP A 348 -16.19 22.45 21.16
N GLU A 349 -15.87 23.75 21.29
CA GLU A 349 -15.12 24.49 20.27
C GLU A 349 -13.74 23.88 19.98
N SER A 350 -13.18 23.11 20.90
CA SER A 350 -11.92 22.41 20.68
C SER A 350 -12.02 21.27 19.63
N LEU A 351 -13.24 20.89 19.27
CA LEU A 351 -13.55 19.88 18.24
C LEU A 351 -13.97 20.52 16.91
N ASN A 352 -14.12 21.84 16.88
CA ASN A 352 -14.45 22.55 15.64
C ASN A 352 -13.30 22.40 14.63
N PRO A 353 -13.56 21.96 13.39
CA PRO A 353 -12.51 21.78 12.37
C PRO A 353 -11.68 23.05 12.11
N LYS A 354 -12.29 24.24 12.23
CA LYS A 354 -11.57 25.53 12.09
C LYS A 354 -10.56 25.73 13.22
N THR A 355 -10.95 25.40 14.45
CA THR A 355 -10.09 25.50 15.62
C THR A 355 -8.95 24.49 15.57
N ILE A 356 -9.27 23.22 15.21
CA ILE A 356 -8.25 22.17 15.05
C ILE A 356 -7.26 22.55 13.95
N LYS A 357 -7.75 23.05 12.80
CA LYS A 357 -6.87 23.48 11.72
C LYS A 357 -5.92 24.59 12.14
N LYS A 358 -6.41 25.61 12.86
CA LYS A 358 -5.55 26.65 13.40
C LYS A 358 -4.46 26.08 14.32
N GLN A 359 -4.84 25.16 15.22
CA GLN A 359 -3.88 24.47 16.11
C GLN A 359 -2.84 23.66 15.33
N LEU A 360 -3.25 23.00 14.24
CA LEU A 360 -2.34 22.27 13.35
C LEU A 360 -1.35 23.20 12.66
N ASP A 361 -1.81 24.34 12.13
CA ASP A 361 -0.96 25.33 11.49
C ASP A 361 0.08 25.91 12.47
N ASP A 362 -0.33 26.17 13.72
CA ASP A 362 0.55 26.68 14.78
C ASP A 362 1.58 25.60 15.20
N ALA A 363 1.14 24.35 15.40
CA ALA A 363 2.04 23.24 15.73
C ALA A 363 3.05 22.92 14.61
N LEU A 364 2.66 23.06 13.34
CA LEU A 364 3.55 22.90 12.21
C LEU A 364 4.62 23.99 12.16
N LYS A 365 4.26 25.26 12.42
CA LYS A 365 5.21 26.37 12.50
C LYS A 365 6.25 26.12 13.60
N GLU A 366 5.80 25.76 14.80
CA GLU A 366 6.68 25.44 15.91
C GLU A 366 7.67 24.31 15.56
N GLN A 367 7.18 23.24 14.90
CA GLN A 367 8.01 22.12 14.46
C GLN A 367 9.07 22.55 13.45
N ILE A 368 8.72 23.41 12.48
CA ILE A 368 9.65 23.96 11.49
C ILE A 368 10.74 24.80 12.17
N GLU A 369 10.35 25.70 13.09
CA GLU A 369 11.30 26.54 13.83
C GLU A 369 12.28 25.71 14.65
N LEU A 370 11.80 24.67 15.34
CA LEU A 370 12.66 23.76 16.10
C LEU A 370 13.66 23.03 15.20
N GLN A 371 13.23 22.57 14.01
CA GLN A 371 14.12 21.95 13.05
C GLN A 371 15.17 22.92 12.49
N GLN A 372 14.80 24.18 12.23
CA GLN A 372 15.72 25.21 11.77
C GLN A 372 16.77 25.54 12.86
N LYS A 373 16.33 25.69 14.11
CA LYS A 373 17.22 25.90 15.26
C LYS A 373 18.20 24.75 15.48
N ALA A 374 17.75 23.50 15.28
CA ALA A 374 18.58 22.31 15.39
C ALA A 374 19.65 22.18 14.29
N LYS A 375 19.38 22.74 13.09
CA LYS A 375 20.33 22.75 11.97
C LYS A 375 21.35 23.91 12.04
N THR A 376 21.15 24.90 12.92
CA THR A 376 22.05 26.04 13.06
C THR A 376 23.26 25.65 13.92
N PRO A 377 24.52 25.76 13.43
CA PRO A 377 25.70 25.43 14.23
C PRO A 377 25.74 26.23 15.53
N LYS A 378 26.12 25.58 16.65
CA LYS A 378 26.20 26.19 17.99
C LYS A 378 27.02 27.48 18.05
N SER A 379 27.98 27.69 17.15
CA SER A 379 28.76 28.92 17.01
C SER A 379 27.95 30.11 16.51
N LYS A 380 26.98 29.90 15.59
CA LYS A 380 26.09 30.98 15.10
C LYS A 380 24.98 31.33 16.11
N GLN A 381 24.53 30.38 16.91
CA GLN A 381 23.51 30.59 17.94
C GLN A 381 24.00 31.53 19.08
N LYS A 382 25.28 31.45 19.41
CA LYS A 382 25.92 32.36 20.41
C LYS A 382 26.01 33.79 19.93
N VAL A 383 26.10 34.00 18.62
CA VAL A 383 26.16 35.35 18.01
C VAL A 383 24.76 35.98 17.94
N LEU A 384 23.75 35.21 17.54
CA LEU A 384 22.35 35.69 17.51
C LEU A 384 21.82 36.06 18.89
N ASN A 385 22.08 35.24 19.92
CA ASN A 385 21.67 35.55 21.31
C ASN A 385 22.42 36.76 21.94
N LYS A 386 23.50 37.24 21.28
CA LYS A 386 24.23 38.42 21.68
C LYS A 386 23.72 39.70 20.99
N MET A 387 22.97 39.55 19.89
CA MET A 387 22.38 40.69 19.15
C MET A 387 20.94 40.98 19.60
N GLU A 388 20.29 40.09 20.37
CA GLU A 388 18.94 40.26 20.94
C GLU A 388 18.96 40.77 22.40
N LYS A 389 20.16 41.09 22.96
CA LYS A 389 20.35 41.77 24.23
C LYS A 389 20.92 43.16 24.01
#